data_7a28fe78ebbe747c364cc499604b7489
#
_entry.id   7a28fe78ebbe747c364cc499604b7489
#
_cell.length_a   1.000
_cell.length_b   1.000
_cell.length_c   1.000
_cell.angle_alpha   90.00
_cell.angle_beta   90.00
_cell.angle_gamma   90.00
#
_symmetry.space_group_name_H-M   'P 1'
#
loop_
_entity.id
_entity.type
_entity.pdbx_description
1 polymer ?
#
loop_
_entity_poly.entity_id
_entity_poly.type
_entity_poly.pdbx_seq_one_letter_code
_entity_poly.pdbx_strand_id
1 'polypeptide(L)'
;MLSGKTVLLGVTGGIAAYKAAALASVLVKQHCHVEVILTEHATQFITPLTFEQLTGNRAMVDTFDRNFSHQVEHIALARRTDLVLVAPATANVCAKLAHGLADDMLTTTILACRCPKLIAPAMNTGMFENPVTQDNLDLLRKYGWEVIAPASGRLACGDVGAGKLPEPDILLQYVLRRLALPHDLEGRRVLVTAGPTQEPLDPVRYLTNHSSGKMGYAIARMAMLRGAKVTLISGPTALTPPPFVEVVPVVSAQDMFEAVAARQEQADFIFKAAAVADYTPADYSDNKMKKKDGDLSIPLKRTQDILQHLGSHRRPGQVICGFSMETQNMLENSQAKLVKKNVDMICANNLKVAGAGFGVDTNVITLITPQGAEELPLLSKEEAANRILDAAMALADR
;
A
#
# COMPACT_ATOMS: atom_id res chain seq x y z
N MET A 1 -13.30 -2.56 0.62
CA MET A 1 -12.58 -1.49 1.37
C MET A 1 -13.20 -0.10 1.23
N LEU A 2 -14.02 0.18 0.19
CA LEU A 2 -14.59 1.52 -0.07
C LEU A 2 -16.11 1.59 0.19
N SER A 3 -16.67 0.71 1.01
CA SER A 3 -18.09 0.71 1.34
C SER A 3 -18.52 2.04 1.98
N GLY A 4 -19.61 2.63 1.48
CA GLY A 4 -20.11 3.94 1.94
C GLY A 4 -19.32 5.16 1.45
N LYS A 5 -18.30 4.96 0.61
CA LYS A 5 -17.52 6.05 -0.01
C LYS A 5 -18.02 6.35 -1.42
N THR A 6 -17.99 7.63 -1.78
CA THR A 6 -18.39 8.12 -3.11
C THR A 6 -17.17 8.69 -3.83
N VAL A 7 -16.86 8.14 -5.01
CA VAL A 7 -15.81 8.66 -5.91
C VAL A 7 -16.48 9.33 -7.11
N LEU A 8 -16.13 10.58 -7.36
CA LEU A 8 -16.47 11.29 -8.60
C LEU A 8 -15.37 11.01 -9.63
N LEU A 9 -15.70 10.23 -10.65
CA LEU A 9 -14.82 9.91 -11.76
C LEU A 9 -15.05 10.88 -12.93
N GLY A 10 -14.11 11.76 -13.17
CA GLY A 10 -14.10 12.66 -14.33
C GLY A 10 -13.41 11.99 -15.53
N VAL A 11 -14.12 11.86 -16.63
CA VAL A 11 -13.60 11.24 -17.87
C VAL A 11 -13.48 12.29 -18.95
N THR A 12 -12.28 12.46 -19.52
CA THR A 12 -12.01 13.51 -20.51
C THR A 12 -11.67 12.94 -21.88
N GLY A 13 -11.74 13.78 -22.93
CA GLY A 13 -11.69 13.38 -24.33
C GLY A 13 -10.30 12.95 -24.79
N GLY A 14 -10.01 11.67 -24.70
CA GLY A 14 -8.80 11.05 -25.23
C GLY A 14 -8.98 9.54 -25.39
N ILE A 15 -8.16 8.93 -26.23
CA ILE A 15 -8.26 7.49 -26.51
C ILE A 15 -8.23 6.63 -25.23
N ALA A 16 -7.53 7.07 -24.18
CA ALA A 16 -7.44 6.35 -22.90
C ALA A 16 -8.78 6.31 -22.12
N ALA A 17 -9.84 6.98 -22.59
CA ALA A 17 -11.18 6.96 -21.96
C ALA A 17 -11.74 5.53 -21.83
N TYR A 18 -11.38 4.58 -22.72
CA TYR A 18 -11.81 3.20 -22.59
C TYR A 18 -11.33 2.53 -21.28
N LYS A 19 -10.18 2.95 -20.74
CA LYS A 19 -9.67 2.44 -19.44
C LYS A 19 -10.47 2.95 -18.26
N ALA A 20 -11.12 4.10 -18.39
CA ALA A 20 -11.99 4.63 -17.33
C ALA A 20 -13.18 3.71 -17.04
N ALA A 21 -13.69 2.98 -18.04
CA ALA A 21 -14.74 1.98 -17.85
C ALA A 21 -14.25 0.81 -16.97
N ALA A 22 -13.04 0.29 -17.23
CA ALA A 22 -12.42 -0.73 -16.38
C ALA A 22 -12.17 -0.21 -14.97
N LEU A 23 -11.73 1.05 -14.82
CA LEU A 23 -11.54 1.70 -13.53
C LEU A 23 -12.87 1.82 -12.75
N ALA A 24 -13.93 2.26 -13.40
CA ALA A 24 -15.27 2.30 -12.78
C ALA A 24 -15.70 0.91 -12.28
N SER A 25 -15.49 -0.14 -13.08
CA SER A 25 -15.78 -1.52 -12.69
C SER A 25 -14.98 -1.98 -11.46
N VAL A 26 -13.68 -1.69 -11.38
CA VAL A 26 -12.89 -2.10 -10.20
C VAL A 26 -13.25 -1.30 -8.95
N LEU A 27 -13.64 -0.03 -9.08
CA LEU A 27 -14.14 0.78 -7.96
C LEU A 27 -15.47 0.22 -7.42
N VAL A 28 -16.41 -0.14 -8.30
CA VAL A 28 -17.67 -0.76 -7.91
C VAL A 28 -17.44 -2.10 -7.20
N LYS A 29 -16.51 -2.92 -7.67
CA LYS A 29 -16.10 -4.18 -6.99
C LYS A 29 -15.53 -3.95 -5.58
N GLN A 30 -15.03 -2.76 -5.28
CA GLN A 30 -14.64 -2.36 -3.92
C GLN A 30 -15.81 -1.82 -3.08
N HIS A 31 -17.06 -1.96 -3.56
CA HIS A 31 -18.28 -1.43 -2.95
C HIS A 31 -18.30 0.10 -2.85
N CYS A 32 -17.63 0.77 -3.78
CA CYS A 32 -17.64 2.23 -3.90
C CYS A 32 -18.87 2.69 -4.67
N HIS A 33 -19.48 3.78 -4.22
CA HIS A 33 -20.45 4.51 -5.04
C HIS A 33 -19.68 5.37 -6.05
N VAL A 34 -19.89 5.13 -7.34
CA VAL A 34 -19.15 5.81 -8.41
C VAL A 34 -20.08 6.73 -9.18
N GLU A 35 -19.83 8.02 -9.07
CA GLU A 35 -20.48 9.05 -9.89
C GLU A 35 -19.57 9.37 -11.07
N VAL A 36 -20.14 9.49 -12.27
CA VAL A 36 -19.34 9.70 -13.49
C VAL A 36 -19.78 10.98 -14.20
N ILE A 37 -18.80 11.84 -14.50
CA ILE A 37 -19.00 12.97 -15.39
C ILE A 37 -18.07 12.84 -16.58
N LEU A 38 -18.64 12.87 -17.80
CA LEU A 38 -17.87 12.91 -19.02
C LEU A 38 -17.84 14.35 -19.56
N THR A 39 -16.69 14.78 -20.09
CA THR A 39 -16.68 15.97 -20.94
C THR A 39 -17.35 15.65 -22.28
N GLU A 40 -17.86 16.65 -22.98
CA GLU A 40 -18.43 16.47 -24.32
C GLU A 40 -17.46 15.74 -25.26
N HIS A 41 -16.18 16.09 -25.25
CA HIS A 41 -15.15 15.41 -26.04
C HIS A 41 -14.97 13.94 -25.62
N ALA A 42 -15.21 13.57 -24.37
CA ALA A 42 -15.10 12.17 -23.93
C ALA A 42 -16.17 11.31 -24.57
N THR A 43 -17.36 11.85 -24.83
CA THR A 43 -18.48 11.11 -25.48
C THR A 43 -18.17 10.66 -26.89
N GLN A 44 -17.17 11.25 -27.56
CA GLN A 44 -16.68 10.82 -28.87
C GLN A 44 -15.83 9.53 -28.79
N PHE A 45 -15.33 9.16 -27.62
CA PHE A 45 -14.52 7.96 -27.42
C PHE A 45 -15.29 6.84 -26.70
N ILE A 46 -16.20 7.21 -25.80
CA ILE A 46 -16.98 6.27 -24.99
C ILE A 46 -18.33 6.90 -24.60
N THR A 47 -19.40 6.14 -24.66
CA THR A 47 -20.74 6.67 -24.38
C THR A 47 -21.04 6.70 -22.86
N PRO A 48 -21.89 7.63 -22.39
CA PRO A 48 -22.39 7.65 -21.01
C PRO A 48 -23.03 6.31 -20.60
N LEU A 49 -23.79 5.68 -21.51
CA LEU A 49 -24.45 4.40 -21.27
C LEU A 49 -23.50 3.31 -20.76
N THR A 50 -22.23 3.29 -21.22
CA THR A 50 -21.23 2.33 -20.72
C THR A 50 -21.02 2.45 -19.23
N PHE A 51 -20.91 3.68 -18.73
CA PHE A 51 -20.70 3.92 -17.30
C PHE A 51 -21.98 3.67 -16.50
N GLU A 52 -23.14 4.03 -17.03
CA GLU A 52 -24.43 3.77 -16.38
C GLU A 52 -24.66 2.28 -16.13
N GLN A 53 -24.31 1.44 -17.12
CA GLN A 53 -24.41 -0.02 -16.98
C GLN A 53 -23.40 -0.60 -15.98
N LEU A 54 -22.22 0.02 -15.84
CA LEU A 54 -21.18 -0.45 -14.92
C LEU A 54 -21.39 0.00 -13.47
N THR A 55 -21.93 1.21 -13.28
CA THR A 55 -22.06 1.84 -11.95
C THR A 55 -23.44 1.75 -11.36
N GLY A 56 -24.47 1.53 -12.21
CA GLY A 56 -25.87 1.65 -11.83
C GLY A 56 -26.34 3.10 -11.60
N ASN A 57 -25.47 4.08 -11.85
CA ASN A 57 -25.75 5.51 -11.68
C ASN A 57 -25.77 6.20 -13.03
N ARG A 58 -26.52 7.29 -13.13
CA ARG A 58 -26.55 8.12 -14.33
C ARG A 58 -25.17 8.76 -14.55
N ALA A 59 -24.67 8.70 -15.78
CA ALA A 59 -23.44 9.40 -16.18
C ALA A 59 -23.79 10.76 -16.78
N MET A 60 -23.19 11.82 -16.24
CA MET A 60 -23.54 13.20 -16.58
C MET A 60 -22.58 13.79 -17.61
N VAL A 61 -23.11 14.66 -18.48
CA VAL A 61 -22.37 15.34 -19.53
C VAL A 61 -22.66 16.84 -19.51
N ASP A 62 -23.94 17.21 -19.56
CA ASP A 62 -24.40 18.58 -19.72
C ASP A 62 -24.79 19.19 -18.36
N THR A 63 -24.34 20.42 -18.12
CA THR A 63 -24.68 21.22 -16.95
C THR A 63 -26.17 21.63 -16.94
N PHE A 64 -26.76 21.76 -18.10
CA PHE A 64 -28.11 22.28 -18.31
C PHE A 64 -29.13 21.20 -18.71
N ASP A 65 -28.84 19.93 -18.47
CA ASP A 65 -29.77 18.85 -18.70
C ASP A 65 -31.06 19.06 -17.86
N ARG A 66 -32.21 19.13 -18.53
CA ARG A 66 -33.51 19.41 -17.89
C ARG A 66 -34.11 18.22 -17.16
N ASN A 67 -33.51 17.04 -17.28
CA ASN A 67 -33.97 15.81 -16.62
C ASN A 67 -33.42 15.65 -15.20
N PHE A 68 -32.78 16.65 -14.65
CA PHE A 68 -32.34 16.66 -13.25
C PHE A 68 -33.53 16.94 -12.30
N SER A 69 -33.46 16.39 -11.10
CA SER A 69 -34.35 16.80 -10.00
C SER A 69 -34.13 18.28 -9.67
N HIS A 70 -35.10 18.92 -8.98
CA HIS A 70 -35.10 20.37 -8.68
C HIS A 70 -33.90 20.89 -7.88
N GLN A 71 -32.86 20.10 -7.68
CA GLN A 71 -31.61 20.50 -7.03
C GLN A 71 -30.54 20.88 -8.06
N VAL A 72 -29.68 21.82 -7.68
CA VAL A 72 -28.48 22.19 -8.49
C VAL A 72 -27.52 21.00 -8.46
N GLU A 73 -27.54 20.19 -9.53
CA GLU A 73 -26.93 18.85 -9.57
C GLU A 73 -25.42 18.89 -9.28
N HIS A 74 -24.67 19.83 -9.87
CA HIS A 74 -23.22 19.95 -9.62
C HIS A 74 -22.90 20.24 -8.14
N ILE A 75 -23.77 20.95 -7.41
CA ILE A 75 -23.60 21.22 -5.98
C ILE A 75 -23.96 19.95 -5.16
N ALA A 76 -25.04 19.25 -5.54
CA ALA A 76 -25.43 18.01 -4.88
C ALA A 76 -24.33 16.94 -5.01
N LEU A 77 -23.74 16.78 -6.20
CA LEU A 77 -22.59 15.92 -6.45
C LEU A 77 -21.37 16.32 -5.62
N ALA A 78 -21.01 17.59 -5.63
CA ALA A 78 -19.86 18.09 -4.88
C ALA A 78 -19.95 17.82 -3.38
N ARG A 79 -21.18 17.86 -2.81
CA ARG A 79 -21.42 17.63 -1.38
C ARG A 79 -21.30 16.15 -0.98
N ARG A 80 -21.72 15.22 -1.85
CA ARG A 80 -21.71 13.77 -1.55
C ARG A 80 -20.40 13.08 -1.95
N THR A 81 -19.51 13.77 -2.67
CA THR A 81 -18.23 13.23 -3.14
C THR A 81 -17.20 13.20 -2.02
N ASP A 82 -16.62 12.03 -1.74
CA ASP A 82 -15.50 11.84 -0.81
C ASP A 82 -14.15 12.02 -1.48
N LEU A 83 -14.06 11.80 -2.82
CA LEU A 83 -12.83 11.94 -3.60
C LEU A 83 -13.15 12.19 -5.07
N VAL A 84 -12.43 13.13 -5.66
CA VAL A 84 -12.43 13.36 -7.12
C VAL A 84 -11.26 12.63 -7.75
N LEU A 85 -11.51 11.89 -8.82
CA LEU A 85 -10.47 11.31 -9.69
C LEU A 85 -10.75 11.69 -11.15
N VAL A 86 -9.88 12.49 -11.75
CA VAL A 86 -9.94 12.79 -13.19
C VAL A 86 -9.02 11.83 -13.94
N ALA A 87 -9.58 10.86 -14.64
CA ALA A 87 -8.83 9.82 -15.34
C ALA A 87 -9.61 9.26 -16.57
N PRO A 88 -9.09 9.46 -17.80
CA PRO A 88 -7.90 10.22 -18.16
C PRO A 88 -8.10 11.73 -18.03
N ALA A 89 -7.02 12.48 -17.77
CA ALA A 89 -7.02 13.94 -17.84
C ALA A 89 -6.22 14.44 -19.06
N THR A 90 -6.91 15.13 -19.99
CA THR A 90 -6.25 15.78 -21.11
C THR A 90 -5.52 17.04 -20.68
N ALA A 91 -4.53 17.51 -21.47
CA ALA A 91 -3.84 18.78 -21.22
C ALA A 91 -4.82 19.96 -21.08
N ASN A 92 -5.87 20.00 -21.91
CA ASN A 92 -6.91 21.03 -21.84
C ASN A 92 -7.61 21.05 -20.46
N VAL A 93 -8.04 19.88 -19.95
CA VAL A 93 -8.71 19.82 -18.66
C VAL A 93 -7.75 20.08 -17.51
N CYS A 94 -6.48 19.65 -17.60
CA CYS A 94 -5.44 20.03 -16.63
C CYS A 94 -5.30 21.58 -16.55
N ALA A 95 -5.24 22.26 -17.70
CA ALA A 95 -5.17 23.72 -17.76
C ALA A 95 -6.43 24.38 -17.18
N LYS A 96 -7.64 23.92 -17.55
CA LYS A 96 -8.89 24.45 -17.02
C LYS A 96 -8.94 24.37 -15.49
N LEU A 97 -8.65 23.19 -14.93
CA LEU A 97 -8.66 22.96 -13.48
C LEU A 97 -7.58 23.78 -12.76
N ALA A 98 -6.40 23.93 -13.35
CA ALA A 98 -5.31 24.74 -12.79
C ALA A 98 -5.68 26.23 -12.69
N HIS A 99 -6.48 26.74 -13.63
CA HIS A 99 -6.85 28.15 -13.71
C HIS A 99 -8.29 28.45 -13.27
N GLY A 100 -9.02 27.44 -12.75
CA GLY A 100 -10.37 27.62 -12.21
C GLY A 100 -11.43 27.90 -13.29
N LEU A 101 -11.21 27.48 -14.54
CA LEU A 101 -12.20 27.58 -15.61
C LEU A 101 -13.28 26.53 -15.40
N ALA A 102 -14.54 26.97 -15.30
CA ALA A 102 -15.70 26.15 -14.96
C ALA A 102 -16.79 26.33 -16.02
N ASP A 103 -16.47 25.91 -17.26
CA ASP A 103 -17.31 26.10 -18.45
C ASP A 103 -18.05 24.83 -18.90
N ASP A 104 -17.89 23.71 -18.16
CA ASP A 104 -18.60 22.45 -18.37
C ASP A 104 -19.02 21.81 -17.03
N MET A 105 -19.82 20.74 -17.10
CA MET A 105 -20.33 20.04 -15.92
C MET A 105 -19.22 19.51 -15.02
N LEU A 106 -18.15 18.97 -15.60
CA LEU A 106 -17.03 18.38 -14.85
C LEU A 106 -16.27 19.46 -14.06
N THR A 107 -15.82 20.50 -14.74
CA THR A 107 -15.01 21.56 -14.14
C THR A 107 -15.80 22.40 -13.13
N THR A 108 -17.09 22.64 -13.40
CA THR A 108 -18.00 23.31 -12.46
C THR A 108 -18.19 22.51 -11.19
N THR A 109 -18.47 21.19 -11.31
CA THR A 109 -18.63 20.31 -10.14
C THR A 109 -17.35 20.25 -9.32
N ILE A 110 -16.21 20.04 -9.96
CA ILE A 110 -14.91 19.92 -9.28
C ILE A 110 -14.54 21.20 -8.54
N LEU A 111 -14.83 22.37 -9.09
CA LEU A 111 -14.55 23.66 -8.44
C LEU A 111 -15.33 23.80 -7.12
N ALA A 112 -16.53 23.19 -7.04
CA ALA A 112 -17.36 23.16 -5.81
C ALA A 112 -16.94 22.09 -4.80
N CYS A 113 -16.16 21.06 -5.21
CA CYS A 113 -15.72 19.96 -4.34
C CYS A 113 -14.68 20.42 -3.31
N ARG A 114 -14.87 20.00 -2.04
CA ARG A 114 -13.92 20.24 -0.93
C ARG A 114 -13.08 19.02 -0.55
N CYS A 115 -13.41 17.85 -1.11
CA CYS A 115 -12.72 16.59 -0.86
C CYS A 115 -11.34 16.53 -1.55
N PRO A 116 -10.50 15.52 -1.21
CA PRO A 116 -9.25 15.25 -1.91
C PRO A 116 -9.46 15.06 -3.41
N LYS A 117 -8.49 15.50 -4.20
CA LYS A 117 -8.55 15.51 -5.66
C LYS A 117 -7.32 14.83 -6.26
N LEU A 118 -7.56 13.84 -7.11
CA LEU A 118 -6.56 13.12 -7.88
C LEU A 118 -6.73 13.42 -9.37
N ILE A 119 -5.61 13.56 -10.08
CA ILE A 119 -5.62 13.76 -11.52
C ILE A 119 -4.58 12.85 -12.19
N ALA A 120 -5.00 12.10 -13.20
CA ALA A 120 -4.17 11.20 -13.98
C ALA A 120 -4.01 11.71 -15.42
N PRO A 121 -2.97 12.51 -15.71
CA PRO A 121 -2.71 13.02 -17.06
C PRO A 121 -2.51 11.88 -18.06
N ALA A 122 -3.13 12.02 -19.24
CA ALA A 122 -2.95 11.09 -20.34
C ALA A 122 -3.00 11.84 -21.66
N MET A 123 -1.84 11.88 -22.36
CA MET A 123 -1.65 12.63 -23.60
C MET A 123 -0.40 12.17 -24.34
N ASN A 124 -0.15 12.68 -25.54
CA ASN A 124 1.12 12.46 -26.26
C ASN A 124 2.32 12.95 -25.41
N THR A 125 3.49 12.31 -25.56
CA THR A 125 4.70 12.63 -24.80
C THR A 125 5.11 14.08 -24.96
N GLY A 126 5.12 14.63 -26.20
CA GLY A 126 5.46 16.04 -26.41
C GLY A 126 4.48 17.02 -25.77
N MET A 127 3.18 16.66 -25.68
CA MET A 127 2.21 17.45 -24.92
C MET A 127 2.45 17.34 -23.41
N PHE A 128 2.81 16.17 -22.91
CA PHE A 128 3.09 15.98 -21.48
C PHE A 128 4.36 16.71 -21.05
N GLU A 129 5.43 16.64 -21.86
CA GLU A 129 6.72 17.30 -21.58
C GLU A 129 6.70 18.81 -21.88
N ASN A 130 5.64 19.31 -22.50
CA ASN A 130 5.52 20.75 -22.78
C ASN A 130 5.56 21.57 -21.47
N PRO A 131 6.41 22.61 -21.38
CA PRO A 131 6.53 23.42 -20.18
C PRO A 131 5.20 23.95 -19.65
N VAL A 132 4.30 24.40 -20.54
CA VAL A 132 2.98 24.90 -20.14
C VAL A 132 2.14 23.81 -19.47
N THR A 133 2.25 22.56 -19.92
CA THR A 133 1.56 21.42 -19.28
C THR A 133 2.17 21.14 -17.91
N GLN A 134 3.49 21.13 -17.79
CA GLN A 134 4.17 20.92 -16.51
C GLN A 134 3.85 22.03 -15.50
N ASP A 135 3.85 23.29 -15.92
CA ASP A 135 3.46 24.45 -15.09
C ASP A 135 2.02 24.29 -14.57
N ASN A 136 1.08 23.86 -15.42
CA ASN A 136 -0.30 23.59 -15.00
C ASN A 136 -0.39 22.43 -13.97
N LEU A 137 0.38 21.37 -14.15
CA LEU A 137 0.43 20.25 -13.20
C LEU A 137 1.06 20.69 -11.87
N ASP A 138 2.09 21.53 -11.89
CA ASP A 138 2.70 22.09 -10.67
C ASP A 138 1.74 23.05 -9.95
N LEU A 139 0.98 23.84 -10.69
CA LEU A 139 -0.06 24.68 -10.12
C LEU A 139 -1.16 23.87 -9.45
N LEU A 140 -1.57 22.74 -10.06
CA LEU A 140 -2.51 21.79 -9.43
C LEU A 140 -1.93 21.21 -8.15
N ARG A 141 -0.64 20.79 -8.13
CA ARG A 141 0.04 20.30 -6.90
C ARG A 141 0.03 21.37 -5.80
N LYS A 142 0.32 22.63 -6.17
CA LYS A 142 0.27 23.78 -5.24
C LYS A 142 -1.12 23.97 -4.63
N TYR A 143 -2.19 23.64 -5.35
CA TYR A 143 -3.58 23.68 -4.86
C TYR A 143 -4.02 22.41 -4.16
N GLY A 144 -3.10 21.50 -3.84
CA GLY A 144 -3.38 20.28 -3.06
C GLY A 144 -3.90 19.11 -3.88
N TRP A 145 -3.80 19.17 -5.22
CA TRP A 145 -4.09 18.00 -6.05
C TRP A 145 -2.94 17.01 -5.99
N GLU A 146 -3.28 15.74 -5.98
CA GLU A 146 -2.31 14.69 -6.22
C GLU A 146 -2.28 14.35 -7.71
N VAL A 147 -1.16 14.66 -8.34
CA VAL A 147 -0.92 14.34 -9.76
C VAL A 147 -0.31 12.96 -9.86
N ILE A 148 -1.07 12.03 -10.41
CA ILE A 148 -0.64 10.65 -10.66
C ILE A 148 0.26 10.66 -11.90
N ALA A 149 1.51 10.26 -11.72
CA ALA A 149 2.45 10.22 -12.83
C ALA A 149 1.96 9.28 -13.95
N PRO A 150 2.00 9.72 -15.22
CA PRO A 150 1.66 8.83 -16.33
C PRO A 150 2.67 7.68 -16.44
N ALA A 151 2.21 6.55 -16.91
CA ALA A 151 3.08 5.44 -17.24
C ALA A 151 3.88 5.74 -18.51
N SER A 152 5.09 5.16 -18.59
CA SER A 152 5.91 5.19 -19.79
C SER A 152 5.63 3.96 -20.67
N GLY A 153 5.79 4.12 -21.98
CA GLY A 153 5.62 3.03 -22.95
C GLY A 153 5.20 3.53 -24.31
N ARG A 154 4.81 2.57 -25.19
CA ARG A 154 4.31 2.93 -26.52
C ARG A 154 2.92 3.54 -26.42
N LEU A 155 2.75 4.71 -27.00
CA LEU A 155 1.50 5.46 -27.09
C LEU A 155 0.73 5.09 -28.36
N ALA A 156 -0.56 5.48 -28.43
CA ALA A 156 -1.42 5.22 -29.59
C ALA A 156 -0.92 5.90 -30.88
N CYS A 157 -0.19 7.00 -30.77
CA CYS A 157 0.45 7.69 -31.92
C CYS A 157 1.73 7.01 -32.40
N GLY A 158 2.21 5.96 -31.72
CA GLY A 158 3.44 5.25 -32.06
C GLY A 158 4.67 5.71 -31.29
N ASP A 159 4.64 6.87 -30.64
CA ASP A 159 5.73 7.39 -29.81
C ASP A 159 5.98 6.52 -28.59
N VAL A 160 7.20 6.56 -28.05
CA VAL A 160 7.60 5.88 -26.82
C VAL A 160 8.04 6.94 -25.82
N GLY A 161 7.38 6.98 -24.66
CA GLY A 161 7.69 7.94 -23.62
C GLY A 161 6.63 7.98 -22.52
N ALA A 162 6.70 9.02 -21.68
CA ALA A 162 5.70 9.30 -20.66
C ALA A 162 4.43 9.88 -21.29
N GLY A 163 3.26 9.58 -20.73
CA GLY A 163 1.98 10.12 -21.21
C GLY A 163 0.85 9.11 -21.26
N LYS A 164 1.14 7.82 -20.98
CA LYS A 164 0.14 6.75 -20.95
C LYS A 164 -0.62 6.76 -19.63
N LEU A 165 -1.97 6.66 -19.68
CA LEU A 165 -2.75 6.47 -18.46
C LEU A 165 -2.29 5.20 -17.74
N PRO A 166 -1.99 5.25 -16.43
CA PRO A 166 -1.71 4.05 -15.64
C PRO A 166 -2.83 3.01 -15.73
N GLU A 167 -2.52 1.76 -15.45
CA GLU A 167 -3.52 0.70 -15.45
C GLU A 167 -4.56 0.92 -14.31
N PRO A 168 -5.81 0.49 -14.50
CA PRO A 168 -6.90 0.71 -13.53
C PRO A 168 -6.56 0.26 -12.12
N ASP A 169 -5.84 -0.84 -11.96
CA ASP A 169 -5.42 -1.35 -10.64
C ASP A 169 -4.44 -0.40 -9.93
N ILE A 170 -3.58 0.29 -10.68
CA ILE A 170 -2.68 1.31 -10.12
C ILE A 170 -3.49 2.54 -9.66
N LEU A 171 -4.44 3.01 -10.49
CA LEU A 171 -5.32 4.11 -10.13
C LEU A 171 -6.17 3.79 -8.89
N LEU A 172 -6.65 2.54 -8.79
CA LEU A 172 -7.35 2.05 -7.59
C LEU A 172 -6.47 2.17 -6.33
N GLN A 173 -5.17 1.87 -6.40
CA GLN A 173 -4.29 2.00 -5.22
C GLN A 173 -4.20 3.45 -4.71
N TYR A 174 -4.21 4.45 -5.60
CA TYR A 174 -4.29 5.86 -5.20
C TYR A 174 -5.60 6.18 -4.48
N VAL A 175 -6.73 5.67 -4.98
CA VAL A 175 -8.04 5.85 -4.33
C VAL A 175 -8.07 5.16 -2.96
N LEU A 176 -7.61 3.91 -2.88
CA LEU A 176 -7.54 3.15 -1.62
C LEU A 176 -6.68 3.89 -0.58
N ARG A 177 -5.51 4.38 -0.97
CA ARG A 177 -4.63 5.14 -0.08
C ARG A 177 -5.31 6.37 0.52
N ARG A 178 -6.25 6.99 -0.20
CA ARG A 178 -6.95 8.20 0.27
C ARG A 178 -8.23 7.93 1.04
N LEU A 179 -8.92 6.81 0.77
CA LEU A 179 -10.27 6.58 1.28
C LEU A 179 -10.47 5.33 2.12
N ALA A 180 -9.59 4.32 1.98
CA ALA A 180 -9.87 2.99 2.53
C ALA A 180 -9.92 2.96 4.06
N LEU A 181 -9.05 3.73 4.72
CA LEU A 181 -8.90 3.75 6.18
C LEU A 181 -8.72 5.19 6.68
N PRO A 182 -9.02 5.44 7.97
CA PRO A 182 -8.65 6.70 8.64
C PRO A 182 -7.12 6.91 8.58
N HIS A 183 -6.67 8.16 8.38
CA HIS A 183 -5.25 8.51 8.34
C HIS A 183 -4.70 8.82 9.75
N ASP A 184 -4.91 7.92 10.68
CA ASP A 184 -4.51 8.05 12.08
C ASP A 184 -3.01 7.78 12.34
N LEU A 185 -2.29 7.29 11.34
CA LEU A 185 -0.83 7.18 11.33
C LEU A 185 -0.14 8.25 10.45
N GLU A 186 -0.87 9.30 10.05
CA GLU A 186 -0.27 10.39 9.27
C GLU A 186 0.88 11.06 10.03
N GLY A 187 2.00 11.29 9.33
CA GLY A 187 3.24 11.82 9.90
C GLY A 187 4.09 10.80 10.66
N ARG A 188 3.60 9.59 10.93
CA ARG A 188 4.36 8.52 11.60
C ARG A 188 5.23 7.74 10.61
N ARG A 189 6.38 7.28 11.09
CA ARG A 189 7.32 6.42 10.35
C ARG A 189 7.23 5.00 10.88
N VAL A 190 6.91 4.06 10.00
CA VAL A 190 6.74 2.64 10.33
C VAL A 190 7.81 1.82 9.63
N LEU A 191 8.59 1.07 10.40
CA LEU A 191 9.60 0.13 9.90
C LEU A 191 9.07 -1.30 10.08
N VAL A 192 9.02 -2.05 8.98
CA VAL A 192 8.54 -3.44 8.99
C VAL A 192 9.62 -4.35 8.43
N THR A 193 9.90 -5.47 9.09
CA THR A 193 10.69 -6.54 8.48
C THR A 193 9.78 -7.68 8.03
N ALA A 194 10.06 -8.29 6.87
CA ALA A 194 9.23 -9.36 6.31
C ALA A 194 10.04 -10.42 5.57
N GLY A 195 9.42 -11.56 5.31
CA GLY A 195 10.03 -12.67 4.58
C GLY A 195 11.02 -13.48 5.42
N PRO A 196 11.56 -14.56 4.86
CA PRO A 196 12.65 -15.32 5.46
C PRO A 196 13.99 -14.67 5.13
N THR A 197 15.03 -14.96 5.91
CA THR A 197 16.41 -14.79 5.47
C THR A 197 16.91 -16.08 4.82
N GLN A 198 17.91 -15.95 3.96
CA GLN A 198 18.60 -17.06 3.29
C GLN A 198 20.06 -16.99 3.66
N GLU A 199 20.54 -18.02 4.37
CA GLU A 199 21.90 -18.11 4.86
C GLU A 199 22.74 -18.97 3.91
N PRO A 200 23.62 -18.39 3.10
CA PRO A 200 24.29 -19.10 2.02
C PRO A 200 25.28 -20.12 2.56
N LEU A 201 25.22 -21.32 1.99
CA LEU A 201 26.21 -22.40 2.17
C LEU A 201 27.28 -22.31 1.09
N ASP A 202 26.84 -22.12 -0.15
CA ASP A 202 27.65 -21.99 -1.35
C ASP A 202 26.84 -21.17 -2.40
N PRO A 203 27.34 -20.90 -3.61
CA PRO A 203 26.63 -20.12 -4.62
C PRO A 203 25.27 -20.70 -5.07
N VAL A 204 24.95 -21.95 -4.66
CA VAL A 204 23.76 -22.69 -5.13
C VAL A 204 22.78 -22.98 -3.99
N ARG A 205 23.25 -23.18 -2.76
CA ARG A 205 22.46 -23.66 -1.63
C ARG A 205 22.49 -22.70 -0.47
N TYR A 206 21.37 -22.64 0.25
CA TYR A 206 21.20 -21.83 1.45
C TYR A 206 20.28 -22.52 2.46
N LEU A 207 20.39 -22.13 3.73
CA LEU A 207 19.43 -22.46 4.77
C LEU A 207 18.41 -21.33 4.87
N THR A 208 17.14 -21.66 5.06
CA THR A 208 16.03 -20.69 5.15
C THR A 208 14.87 -21.20 5.98
N ASN A 209 13.97 -20.31 6.36
CA ASN A 209 12.71 -20.59 7.04
C ASN A 209 11.54 -20.67 6.02
N HIS A 210 10.47 -21.37 6.39
CA HIS A 210 9.26 -21.50 5.55
C HIS A 210 8.39 -20.24 5.48
N SER A 211 8.85 -19.09 5.91
CA SER A 211 8.07 -17.86 5.90
C SER A 211 7.74 -17.39 4.48
N SER A 212 6.48 -17.03 4.25
CA SER A 212 6.02 -16.42 3.00
C SER A 212 6.14 -14.89 2.97
N GLY A 213 6.36 -14.23 4.13
CA GLY A 213 6.38 -12.78 4.25
C GLY A 213 5.00 -12.10 4.33
N LYS A 214 3.90 -12.82 4.07
CA LYS A 214 2.55 -12.26 3.95
C LYS A 214 2.13 -11.37 5.13
N MET A 215 2.48 -11.71 6.37
CA MET A 215 2.06 -10.92 7.55
C MET A 215 2.77 -9.55 7.60
N GLY A 216 4.09 -9.52 7.38
CA GLY A 216 4.83 -8.25 7.32
C GLY A 216 4.38 -7.36 6.16
N TYR A 217 4.09 -7.95 4.99
CA TYR A 217 3.53 -7.23 3.85
C TYR A 217 2.13 -6.66 4.16
N ALA A 218 1.28 -7.40 4.88
CA ALA A 218 -0.03 -6.92 5.32
C ALA A 218 0.11 -5.73 6.30
N ILE A 219 1.02 -5.81 7.28
CA ILE A 219 1.29 -4.69 8.21
C ILE A 219 1.77 -3.47 7.44
N ALA A 220 2.73 -3.63 6.52
CA ALA A 220 3.25 -2.53 5.71
C ALA A 220 2.14 -1.88 4.86
N ARG A 221 1.27 -2.71 4.25
CA ARG A 221 0.12 -2.23 3.47
C ARG A 221 -0.89 -1.46 4.32
N MET A 222 -1.29 -2.03 5.46
CA MET A 222 -2.29 -1.37 6.32
C MET A 222 -1.74 -0.09 6.94
N ALA A 223 -0.48 -0.07 7.38
CA ALA A 223 0.15 1.15 7.88
C ALA A 223 0.21 2.26 6.81
N MET A 224 0.54 1.91 5.56
CA MET A 224 0.53 2.84 4.42
C MET A 224 -0.88 3.37 4.12
N LEU A 225 -1.90 2.52 4.15
CA LEU A 225 -3.30 2.93 3.96
C LEU A 225 -3.82 3.83 5.10
N ARG A 226 -3.22 3.73 6.29
CA ARG A 226 -3.47 4.60 7.46
C ARG A 226 -2.61 5.87 7.46
N GLY A 227 -1.93 6.17 6.36
CA GLY A 227 -1.19 7.43 6.17
C GLY A 227 0.27 7.42 6.65
N ALA A 228 0.79 6.29 7.15
CA ALA A 228 2.18 6.20 7.59
C ALA A 228 3.18 6.28 6.43
N LYS A 229 4.37 6.82 6.72
CA LYS A 229 5.56 6.62 5.87
C LYS A 229 6.19 5.28 6.23
N VAL A 230 6.09 4.30 5.32
CA VAL A 230 6.47 2.91 5.60
C VAL A 230 7.76 2.56 4.87
N THR A 231 8.70 1.95 5.62
CA THR A 231 9.88 1.26 5.06
C THR A 231 9.74 -0.25 5.35
N LEU A 232 9.75 -1.06 4.30
CA LEU A 232 9.66 -2.52 4.35
C LEU A 232 11.03 -3.13 4.03
N ILE A 233 11.67 -3.71 5.04
CA ILE A 233 12.90 -4.49 4.85
C ILE A 233 12.48 -5.93 4.58
N SER A 234 12.70 -6.41 3.36
CA SER A 234 12.20 -7.70 2.93
C SER A 234 13.30 -8.67 2.54
N GLY A 235 13.32 -9.81 3.19
CA GLY A 235 13.99 -10.99 2.67
C GLY A 235 13.31 -11.51 1.39
N PRO A 236 13.89 -12.52 0.71
CA PRO A 236 13.38 -13.01 -0.57
C PRO A 236 11.97 -13.60 -0.43
N THR A 237 11.03 -13.07 -1.21
CA THR A 237 9.65 -13.55 -1.31
C THR A 237 9.14 -13.47 -2.75
N ALA A 238 8.06 -14.19 -3.06
CA ALA A 238 7.34 -14.07 -4.34
C ALA A 238 6.24 -12.99 -4.29
N LEU A 239 6.14 -12.22 -3.19
CA LEU A 239 5.10 -11.20 -3.04
C LEU A 239 5.48 -9.92 -3.79
N THR A 240 4.50 -9.30 -4.41
CA THR A 240 4.64 -7.94 -4.94
C THR A 240 4.58 -6.94 -3.78
N PRO A 241 5.57 -6.07 -3.62
CA PRO A 241 5.53 -5.04 -2.57
C PRO A 241 4.31 -4.13 -2.69
N PRO A 242 3.71 -3.69 -1.57
CA PRO A 242 2.65 -2.71 -1.60
C PRO A 242 3.14 -1.41 -2.26
N PRO A 243 2.35 -0.78 -3.13
CA PRO A 243 2.71 0.51 -3.69
C PRO A 243 2.85 1.56 -2.58
N PHE A 244 3.61 2.62 -2.84
CA PHE A 244 3.89 3.75 -1.91
C PHE A 244 4.68 3.36 -0.64
N VAL A 245 5.24 2.16 -0.60
CA VAL A 245 6.11 1.68 0.47
C VAL A 245 7.55 1.69 -0.03
N GLU A 246 8.47 2.25 0.76
CA GLU A 246 9.91 2.11 0.49
C GLU A 246 10.33 0.67 0.77
N VAL A 247 10.90 -0.01 -0.23
CA VAL A 247 11.35 -1.40 -0.08
C VAL A 247 12.86 -1.47 -0.03
N VAL A 248 13.39 -2.12 1.01
CA VAL A 248 14.81 -2.40 1.17
C VAL A 248 15.00 -3.92 1.07
N PRO A 249 15.44 -4.44 -0.09
CA PRO A 249 15.68 -5.86 -0.25
C PRO A 249 16.94 -6.28 0.52
N VAL A 250 16.86 -7.42 1.18
CA VAL A 250 17.95 -8.06 1.91
C VAL A 250 17.93 -9.56 1.64
N VAL A 251 19.05 -10.25 1.89
CA VAL A 251 19.15 -11.69 1.67
C VAL A 251 19.39 -12.42 2.99
N SER A 252 20.45 -12.08 3.71
CA SER A 252 20.90 -12.77 4.92
C SER A 252 20.36 -12.10 6.21
N ALA A 253 20.51 -12.79 7.33
CA ALA A 253 20.25 -12.25 8.66
C ALA A 253 21.14 -11.03 8.96
N GLN A 254 22.38 -11.04 8.48
CA GLN A 254 23.31 -9.92 8.62
C GLN A 254 22.83 -8.70 7.85
N ASP A 255 22.44 -8.86 6.57
CA ASP A 255 21.90 -7.74 5.76
C ASP A 255 20.67 -7.12 6.43
N MET A 256 19.78 -7.98 6.95
CA MET A 256 18.57 -7.52 7.62
C MET A 256 18.90 -6.76 8.92
N PHE A 257 19.87 -7.25 9.69
CA PHE A 257 20.33 -6.55 10.90
C PHE A 257 20.87 -5.16 10.56
N GLU A 258 21.76 -5.05 9.59
CA GLU A 258 22.36 -3.78 9.16
C GLU A 258 21.31 -2.80 8.63
N ALA A 259 20.36 -3.30 7.81
CA ALA A 259 19.28 -2.49 7.27
C ALA A 259 18.35 -1.95 8.36
N VAL A 260 18.06 -2.74 9.40
CA VAL A 260 17.27 -2.34 10.57
C VAL A 260 18.03 -1.33 11.41
N ALA A 261 19.28 -1.61 11.77
CA ALA A 261 20.11 -0.76 12.62
C ALA A 261 20.30 0.65 12.02
N ALA A 262 20.47 0.74 10.69
CA ALA A 262 20.62 2.01 10.00
C ALA A 262 19.34 2.88 9.98
N ARG A 263 18.16 2.32 10.30
CA ARG A 263 16.86 3.00 10.16
C ARG A 263 16.05 3.08 11.46
N GLN A 264 16.41 2.31 12.49
CA GLN A 264 15.64 2.20 13.72
C GLN A 264 15.41 3.55 14.41
N GLU A 265 16.40 4.44 14.45
CA GLU A 265 16.30 5.74 15.12
C GLU A 265 15.22 6.65 14.51
N GLN A 266 14.95 6.48 13.23
CA GLN A 266 13.96 7.31 12.53
C GLN A 266 12.54 6.76 12.62
N ALA A 267 12.35 5.50 13.02
CA ALA A 267 11.04 4.86 13.08
C ALA A 267 10.31 5.18 14.39
N ASP A 268 9.01 5.44 14.32
CA ASP A 268 8.13 5.59 15.47
C ASP A 268 7.59 4.22 15.91
N PHE A 269 7.30 3.36 14.94
CA PHE A 269 6.82 1.99 15.14
C PHE A 269 7.72 1.02 14.39
N ILE A 270 8.12 -0.07 15.05
CA ILE A 270 8.94 -1.13 14.45
C ILE A 270 8.24 -2.46 14.62
N PHE A 271 7.95 -3.14 13.49
CA PHE A 271 7.34 -4.47 13.46
C PHE A 271 8.35 -5.48 12.91
N LYS A 272 8.94 -6.29 13.81
CA LYS A 272 9.89 -7.35 13.45
C LYS A 272 9.11 -8.64 13.13
N ALA A 273 8.54 -8.71 11.89
CA ALA A 273 7.73 -9.84 11.44
C ALA A 273 8.48 -10.85 10.55
N ALA A 274 9.71 -10.54 10.17
CA ALA A 274 10.57 -11.44 9.39
C ALA A 274 10.93 -12.71 10.17
N ALA A 275 11.02 -13.83 9.47
CA ALA A 275 11.56 -15.09 9.97
C ALA A 275 13.07 -15.13 9.73
N VAL A 276 13.82 -14.47 10.59
CA VAL A 276 15.29 -14.43 10.56
C VAL A 276 15.83 -15.74 11.08
N ALA A 277 16.83 -16.30 10.40
CA ALA A 277 17.52 -17.51 10.87
C ALA A 277 18.36 -17.20 12.12
N ASP A 278 18.24 -18.01 13.16
CA ASP A 278 19.04 -17.89 14.39
C ASP A 278 20.48 -18.36 14.21
N TYR A 279 20.73 -19.13 13.14
CA TYR A 279 22.03 -19.70 12.80
C TYR A 279 22.34 -19.50 11.31
N THR A 280 23.59 -19.23 11.01
CA THR A 280 24.13 -19.18 9.64
C THR A 280 25.33 -20.13 9.53
N PRO A 281 25.67 -20.66 8.35
CA PRO A 281 26.90 -21.43 8.17
C PRO A 281 28.12 -20.69 8.70
N ALA A 282 28.97 -21.41 9.44
CA ALA A 282 30.20 -20.82 9.99
C ALA A 282 31.13 -20.36 8.87
N ASP A 283 31.24 -21.16 7.81
CA ASP A 283 32.07 -20.92 6.64
C ASP A 283 31.21 -20.95 5.36
N TYR A 284 31.43 -19.99 4.48
CA TYR A 284 30.89 -19.96 3.13
C TYR A 284 31.87 -20.60 2.15
N SER A 285 31.36 -21.42 1.24
CA SER A 285 32.17 -22.00 0.18
C SER A 285 31.98 -21.26 -1.13
N ASP A 286 33.06 -20.67 -1.69
CA ASP A 286 32.99 -19.95 -2.98
C ASP A 286 32.66 -20.86 -4.16
N ASN A 287 32.79 -22.17 -3.98
CA ASN A 287 32.47 -23.18 -4.99
C ASN A 287 31.36 -24.09 -4.50
N LYS A 288 30.48 -24.52 -5.44
CA LYS A 288 29.48 -25.53 -5.14
C LYS A 288 30.13 -26.75 -4.47
N MET A 289 29.70 -27.05 -3.26
CA MET A 289 30.18 -28.23 -2.50
C MET A 289 29.81 -29.51 -3.25
N LYS A 290 30.83 -30.26 -3.69
CA LYS A 290 30.61 -31.53 -4.40
C LYS A 290 30.18 -32.60 -3.43
N LYS A 291 29.33 -33.52 -3.89
CA LYS A 291 28.94 -34.73 -3.16
C LYS A 291 30.21 -35.54 -2.86
N LYS A 292 30.41 -35.92 -1.61
CA LYS A 292 31.43 -36.84 -1.14
C LYS A 292 30.78 -38.12 -0.63
N ASP A 293 31.50 -39.19 -0.54
CA ASP A 293 31.04 -40.41 0.11
C ASP A 293 30.88 -40.15 1.63
N GLY A 294 29.70 -40.50 2.17
CA GLY A 294 29.34 -40.32 3.56
C GLY A 294 28.48 -39.09 3.83
N ASP A 295 28.14 -38.88 5.10
CA ASP A 295 27.29 -37.79 5.58
C ASP A 295 28.04 -36.45 5.58
N LEU A 296 27.31 -35.36 5.34
CA LEU A 296 27.85 -34.01 5.41
C LEU A 296 27.37 -33.33 6.69
N SER A 297 28.32 -32.90 7.53
CA SER A 297 28.05 -32.03 8.68
C SER A 297 28.42 -30.60 8.34
N ILE A 298 27.54 -29.66 8.65
CA ILE A 298 27.72 -28.23 8.39
C ILE A 298 27.81 -27.53 9.74
N PRO A 299 28.95 -26.95 10.11
CA PRO A 299 29.07 -26.14 11.31
C PRO A 299 28.26 -24.84 11.16
N LEU A 300 27.53 -24.50 12.20
CA LEU A 300 26.70 -23.28 12.24
C LEU A 300 27.18 -22.35 13.34
N LYS A 301 27.12 -21.05 13.11
CA LYS A 301 27.32 -19.98 14.09
C LYS A 301 26.05 -19.18 14.30
N ARG A 302 25.88 -18.58 15.48
CA ARG A 302 24.73 -17.72 15.78
C ARG A 302 24.74 -16.45 14.95
N THR A 303 23.56 -16.02 14.51
CA THR A 303 23.30 -14.72 13.92
C THR A 303 23.10 -13.65 15.00
N GLN A 304 23.06 -12.39 14.61
CA GLN A 304 22.75 -11.27 15.51
C GLN A 304 21.25 -11.23 15.80
N ASP A 305 20.90 -11.01 17.07
CA ASP A 305 19.51 -10.92 17.50
C ASP A 305 18.96 -9.50 17.30
N ILE A 306 18.26 -9.31 16.18
CA ILE A 306 17.69 -8.01 15.78
C ILE A 306 16.73 -7.48 16.86
N LEU A 307 15.87 -8.34 17.43
CA LEU A 307 14.89 -7.88 18.42
C LEU A 307 15.55 -7.44 19.74
N GLN A 308 16.62 -8.14 20.15
CA GLN A 308 17.43 -7.77 21.31
C GLN A 308 18.14 -6.43 21.06
N HIS A 309 18.69 -6.25 19.87
CA HIS A 309 19.34 -5.00 19.49
C HIS A 309 18.36 -3.84 19.53
N LEU A 310 17.19 -3.98 18.93
CA LEU A 310 16.13 -2.96 18.91
C LEU A 310 15.73 -2.54 20.34
N GLY A 311 15.45 -3.49 21.23
CA GLY A 311 15.07 -3.18 22.60
C GLY A 311 16.16 -2.54 23.43
N SER A 312 17.44 -2.84 23.14
CA SER A 312 18.60 -2.25 23.84
C SER A 312 18.94 -0.84 23.36
N HIS A 313 18.54 -0.45 22.14
CA HIS A 313 18.86 0.83 21.50
C HIS A 313 17.60 1.65 21.18
N ARG A 314 16.49 1.37 21.88
CA ARG A 314 15.24 2.07 21.64
C ARG A 314 15.31 3.54 22.09
N ARG A 315 14.68 4.42 21.31
CA ARG A 315 14.47 5.81 21.73
C ARG A 315 13.16 5.98 22.51
N PRO A 316 13.04 7.02 23.35
CA PRO A 316 11.77 7.35 24.01
C PRO A 316 10.62 7.53 23.00
N GLY A 317 9.44 7.02 23.33
CA GLY A 317 8.24 7.11 22.49
C GLY A 317 8.22 6.19 21.27
N GLN A 318 9.23 5.33 21.09
CA GLN A 318 9.25 4.31 20.04
C GLN A 318 8.55 3.05 20.49
N VAL A 319 7.68 2.50 19.67
CA VAL A 319 6.99 1.22 19.92
C VAL A 319 7.61 0.11 19.09
N ILE A 320 8.02 -0.97 19.77
CA ILE A 320 8.67 -2.13 19.16
C ILE A 320 7.80 -3.37 19.35
N CYS A 321 7.39 -3.96 18.24
CA CYS A 321 6.62 -5.20 18.17
C CYS A 321 7.45 -6.33 17.58
N GLY A 322 7.61 -7.41 18.33
CA GLY A 322 8.21 -8.66 17.87
C GLY A 322 7.16 -9.69 17.49
N PHE A 323 7.58 -10.71 16.74
CA PHE A 323 6.77 -11.87 16.45
C PHE A 323 7.38 -13.10 17.12
N SER A 324 6.54 -13.99 17.65
CA SER A 324 6.96 -15.29 18.12
C SER A 324 6.11 -16.39 17.49
N MET A 325 6.71 -17.53 17.35
CA MET A 325 6.10 -18.73 16.84
C MET A 325 6.49 -19.87 17.78
N GLU A 326 5.55 -20.27 18.59
CA GLU A 326 5.76 -21.26 19.65
C GLU A 326 4.82 -22.45 19.45
N THR A 327 5.32 -23.64 19.67
CA THR A 327 4.54 -24.86 19.58
C THR A 327 4.08 -25.37 20.95
N GLN A 328 4.72 -24.88 22.04
CA GLN A 328 4.43 -25.25 23.43
C GLN A 328 4.61 -24.03 24.33
N ASN A 329 3.79 -23.90 25.38
CA ASN A 329 3.86 -22.84 26.39
C ASN A 329 3.93 -21.42 25.79
N MET A 330 3.13 -21.19 24.72
CA MET A 330 3.19 -19.98 23.89
C MET A 330 3.13 -18.68 24.72
N LEU A 331 2.20 -18.60 25.68
CA LEU A 331 2.03 -17.37 26.49
C LEU A 331 3.23 -17.11 27.40
N GLU A 332 3.68 -18.11 28.13
CA GLU A 332 4.82 -17.98 29.07
C GLU A 332 6.11 -17.60 28.32
N ASN A 333 6.42 -18.32 27.24
CA ASN A 333 7.60 -18.08 26.43
C ASN A 333 7.57 -16.68 25.79
N SER A 334 6.41 -16.25 25.29
CA SER A 334 6.27 -14.95 24.65
C SER A 334 6.31 -13.79 25.65
N GLN A 335 5.75 -13.97 26.88
CA GLN A 335 5.88 -13.01 27.98
C GLN A 335 7.34 -12.88 28.44
N ALA A 336 8.03 -14.00 28.60
CA ALA A 336 9.45 -14.00 28.93
C ALA A 336 10.28 -13.29 27.84
N LYS A 337 9.95 -13.51 26.57
CA LYS A 337 10.57 -12.85 25.43
C LYS A 337 10.33 -11.33 25.42
N LEU A 338 9.11 -10.88 25.73
CA LEU A 338 8.74 -9.47 25.81
C LEU A 338 9.64 -8.74 26.83
N VAL A 339 9.76 -9.27 28.05
CA VAL A 339 10.59 -8.70 29.11
C VAL A 339 12.08 -8.78 28.75
N LYS A 340 12.56 -9.97 28.35
CA LYS A 340 13.99 -10.19 28.04
C LYS A 340 14.48 -9.30 26.90
N LYS A 341 13.63 -9.05 25.89
CA LYS A 341 13.98 -8.24 24.71
C LYS A 341 13.71 -6.76 24.90
N ASN A 342 13.09 -6.35 26.02
CA ASN A 342 12.70 -4.96 26.30
C ASN A 342 11.87 -4.34 25.17
N VAL A 343 10.81 -5.05 24.75
CA VAL A 343 9.90 -4.61 23.68
C VAL A 343 8.48 -4.41 24.22
N ASP A 344 7.64 -3.69 23.49
CA ASP A 344 6.33 -3.25 23.95
C ASP A 344 5.22 -4.28 23.67
N MET A 345 5.39 -5.07 22.62
CA MET A 345 4.41 -6.07 22.20
C MET A 345 5.08 -7.28 21.53
N ILE A 346 4.52 -8.46 21.78
CA ILE A 346 4.81 -9.67 21.03
C ILE A 346 3.52 -10.19 20.40
N CYS A 347 3.54 -10.38 19.08
CA CYS A 347 2.50 -11.08 18.34
C CYS A 347 2.83 -12.58 18.27
N ALA A 348 2.13 -13.39 19.03
CA ALA A 348 2.33 -14.83 19.06
C ALA A 348 1.38 -15.54 18.08
N ASN A 349 1.95 -16.31 17.14
CA ASN A 349 1.20 -17.11 16.19
C ASN A 349 0.96 -18.53 16.75
N ASN A 350 -0.30 -18.98 16.72
CA ASN A 350 -0.65 -20.34 17.10
C ASN A 350 -0.68 -21.26 15.86
N LEU A 351 0.37 -22.04 15.67
CA LEU A 351 0.48 -22.98 14.54
C LEU A 351 -0.45 -24.20 14.61
N LYS A 352 -1.07 -24.46 15.77
CA LYS A 352 -1.94 -25.64 15.98
C LYS A 352 -3.37 -25.41 15.49
N VAL A 353 -3.73 -24.15 15.17
CA VAL A 353 -5.07 -23.81 14.70
C VAL A 353 -5.15 -23.93 13.18
N ALA A 354 -6.14 -24.68 12.71
CA ALA A 354 -6.42 -24.77 11.28
C ALA A 354 -6.73 -23.37 10.69
N GLY A 355 -6.08 -23.01 9.56
CA GLY A 355 -6.20 -21.68 8.96
C GLY A 355 -5.22 -20.65 9.51
N ALA A 356 -4.36 -20.98 10.49
CA ALA A 356 -3.25 -20.16 10.93
C ALA A 356 -1.92 -20.70 10.38
N GLY A 357 -1.04 -19.82 9.90
CA GLY A 357 0.28 -20.22 9.43
C GLY A 357 0.90 -19.36 8.34
N PHE A 358 2.06 -19.77 7.83
CA PHE A 358 2.85 -18.98 6.88
C PHE A 358 2.21 -18.85 5.49
N GLY A 359 1.66 -19.92 4.94
CA GLY A 359 1.21 -19.99 3.54
C GLY A 359 -0.22 -19.50 3.30
N VAL A 360 -1.07 -19.47 4.32
CA VAL A 360 -2.50 -19.10 4.23
C VAL A 360 -2.71 -17.58 4.34
N ASP A 361 -3.90 -17.11 3.94
CA ASP A 361 -4.24 -15.68 3.94
C ASP A 361 -4.92 -15.23 5.25
N THR A 362 -5.17 -16.16 6.15
CA THR A 362 -5.73 -15.94 7.49
C THR A 362 -4.68 -16.15 8.58
N ASN A 363 -4.97 -15.68 9.80
CA ASN A 363 -4.14 -15.93 10.98
C ASN A 363 -4.96 -15.89 12.27
N VAL A 364 -4.46 -16.58 13.31
CA VAL A 364 -4.89 -16.45 14.71
C VAL A 364 -3.68 -15.97 15.50
N ILE A 365 -3.79 -14.77 16.05
CA ILE A 365 -2.68 -14.07 16.72
C ILE A 365 -3.10 -13.76 18.16
N THR A 366 -2.21 -14.02 19.11
CA THR A 366 -2.33 -13.49 20.46
C THR A 366 -1.42 -12.27 20.60
N LEU A 367 -1.99 -11.11 20.91
CA LEU A 367 -1.27 -9.90 21.25
C LEU A 367 -0.86 -9.94 22.71
N ILE A 368 0.43 -9.87 22.98
CA ILE A 368 0.99 -9.93 24.34
C ILE A 368 1.71 -8.61 24.62
N THR A 369 1.25 -7.93 25.65
CA THR A 369 1.78 -6.64 26.12
C THR A 369 2.09 -6.73 27.62
N PRO A 370 2.76 -5.74 28.24
CA PRO A 370 2.95 -5.70 29.69
C PRO A 370 1.64 -5.71 30.51
N GLN A 371 0.50 -5.35 29.89
CA GLN A 371 -0.82 -5.29 30.54
C GLN A 371 -1.58 -6.60 30.47
N GLY A 372 -1.16 -7.54 29.63
CA GLY A 372 -1.82 -8.83 29.47
C GLY A 372 -1.75 -9.38 28.05
N ALA A 373 -2.56 -10.40 27.79
CA ALA A 373 -2.66 -11.07 26.51
C ALA A 373 -4.10 -10.99 25.98
N GLU A 374 -4.26 -10.70 24.69
CA GLU A 374 -5.52 -10.69 23.95
C GLU A 374 -5.41 -11.67 22.79
N GLU A 375 -6.26 -12.68 22.76
CA GLU A 375 -6.36 -13.61 21.64
C GLU A 375 -7.33 -13.06 20.60
N LEU A 376 -6.86 -12.83 19.38
CA LEU A 376 -7.68 -12.41 18.26
C LEU A 376 -8.38 -13.65 17.64
N PRO A 377 -9.61 -13.48 17.12
CA PRO A 377 -10.26 -14.55 16.36
C PRO A 377 -9.49 -14.86 15.07
N LEU A 378 -9.95 -15.87 14.33
CA LEU A 378 -9.44 -16.11 12.97
C LEU A 378 -9.79 -14.90 12.08
N LEU A 379 -8.78 -14.18 11.64
CA LEU A 379 -8.89 -12.97 10.82
C LEU A 379 -8.10 -13.15 9.52
N SER A 380 -8.46 -12.37 8.49
CA SER A 380 -7.54 -12.16 7.37
C SER A 380 -6.26 -11.48 7.85
N LYS A 381 -5.15 -11.64 7.13
CA LYS A 381 -3.89 -11.00 7.52
C LYS A 381 -3.97 -9.46 7.51
N GLU A 382 -4.82 -8.87 6.67
CA GLU A 382 -5.05 -7.43 6.66
C GLU A 382 -5.83 -6.96 7.89
N GLU A 383 -6.89 -7.68 8.29
CA GLU A 383 -7.62 -7.40 9.53
C GLU A 383 -6.74 -7.60 10.77
N ALA A 384 -5.96 -8.69 10.82
CA ALA A 384 -5.00 -8.92 11.89
C ALA A 384 -3.93 -7.81 11.95
N ALA A 385 -3.45 -7.33 10.79
CA ALA A 385 -2.51 -6.22 10.73
C ALA A 385 -3.12 -4.93 11.30
N ASN A 386 -4.38 -4.61 11.00
CA ASN A 386 -5.06 -3.45 11.60
C ASN A 386 -5.17 -3.57 13.12
N ARG A 387 -5.55 -4.75 13.66
CA ARG A 387 -5.61 -4.97 15.11
C ARG A 387 -4.23 -4.82 15.79
N ILE A 388 -3.15 -5.28 15.13
CA ILE A 388 -1.77 -5.10 15.59
C ILE A 388 -1.39 -3.61 15.61
N LEU A 389 -1.74 -2.86 14.56
CA LEU A 389 -1.48 -1.42 14.47
C LEU A 389 -2.27 -0.65 15.54
N ASP A 390 -3.56 -1.00 15.78
CA ASP A 390 -4.38 -0.40 16.83
C ASP A 390 -3.75 -0.60 18.21
N ALA A 391 -3.33 -1.83 18.52
CA ALA A 391 -2.67 -2.14 19.77
C ALA A 391 -1.34 -1.39 19.94
N ALA A 392 -0.55 -1.27 18.87
CA ALA A 392 0.71 -0.53 18.89
C ALA A 392 0.49 0.98 19.10
N MET A 393 -0.53 1.58 18.49
CA MET A 393 -0.90 2.98 18.70
C MET A 393 -1.33 3.23 20.16
N ALA A 394 -2.16 2.36 20.72
CA ALA A 394 -2.58 2.45 22.14
C ALA A 394 -1.41 2.36 23.13
N LEU A 395 -0.28 1.78 22.73
CA LEU A 395 0.96 1.77 23.52
C LEU A 395 1.77 3.06 23.35
N ALA A 396 1.68 3.74 22.21
CA ALA A 396 2.38 5.00 21.95
C ALA A 396 1.75 6.22 22.68
N ASP A 397 0.44 6.16 22.95
CA ASP A 397 -0.33 7.24 23.58
C ASP A 397 -0.18 7.25 25.12
N ARG A 398 0.67 6.38 25.67
CA ARG A 398 0.99 6.28 27.11
C ARG A 398 2.32 6.93 27.44
#